data_510d2ecf34cbc1c4ed4815fd33457395
#
_entry.id   510d2ecf34cbc1c4ed4815fd33457395
#
_cell.length_a   1.000
_cell.length_b   1.000
_cell.length_c   1.000
_cell.angle_alpha   90.00
_cell.angle_beta   90.00
_cell.angle_gamma   90.00
#
_symmetry.space_group_name_H-M   'P 1'
#
loop_
_entity.id
_entity.type
_entity.pdbx_description
1 polymer ?
#
loop_
_entity_poly.entity_id
_entity_poly.type
_entity_poly.pdbx_seq_one_letter_code
_entity_poly.pdbx_strand_id
1 'polypeptide(L)'
;MRVVVLCILSMILFFAEIKAQGGIEHAQDPVKNEFQFIGFSFSRTTFSNVAPTNDFLQGQVIGRMFGGNSTNTSRNVASYSEQRFVPFMVYRPSILDGLATFRTLFKIDYTFGDRAYGAGNNSGGAIGTGQVNLQTLLANVSLKPTEKPWNVVIGLQRIFDNARDPNVNAVEFAQNAGSKLSYWGTQGSGITLYSQLGDGVYAKIGAYQLWENMIARDDDVSLFMADFESRITAKTTIGFNFWYLADRGKEAGGISVLGQGLTSQLADYNGAVRLRLPGTTQKYEADVFWAGMNFSRGRNFTDSNFWIDGFVNTNFGVVDTLSTTGKRINIANILGVSANARVQYKYGGTNQDFISIEGMFSSGDENGISDGRVSSVLTGNIWGTPVGIFTAHRSLLMFPDPQVINRFYSMVHDISNMGYGVSAGFMNVSKSLIPNRMHAKMGAVAAISNYAPRQGGSFIGSEVNLEIKYNLGVFLTVGYSGAYAWLGDFYDAPNITNQGSRPMNPFTHFLTLSWLMF
;
A
#
# COMPACT_ATOMS: atom_id res chain seq x y z
N MET A 1 0.78 -12.43 -24.84
CA MET A 1 0.27 -11.06 -25.05
C MET A 1 -0.83 -10.96 -26.12
N ARG A 2 -0.65 -11.38 -27.39
CA ARG A 2 -1.70 -11.27 -28.42
C ARG A 2 -3.04 -11.95 -28.07
N VAL A 3 -3.02 -13.12 -27.45
CA VAL A 3 -4.23 -13.87 -27.05
C VAL A 3 -4.98 -13.16 -25.92
N VAL A 4 -4.28 -12.58 -24.95
CA VAL A 4 -4.88 -11.88 -23.81
C VAL A 4 -5.54 -10.57 -24.26
N VAL A 5 -4.91 -9.82 -25.16
CA VAL A 5 -5.50 -8.60 -25.74
C VAL A 5 -6.76 -8.94 -26.56
N LEU A 6 -6.77 -10.06 -27.29
CA LEU A 6 -7.96 -10.52 -28.00
C LEU A 6 -9.08 -10.94 -27.03
N CYS A 7 -8.76 -11.61 -25.92
CA CYS A 7 -9.75 -11.98 -24.91
C CYS A 7 -10.35 -10.73 -24.23
N ILE A 8 -9.55 -9.71 -23.94
CA ILE A 8 -10.03 -8.45 -23.38
C ILE A 8 -10.91 -7.71 -24.39
N LEU A 9 -10.50 -7.64 -25.66
CA LEU A 9 -11.31 -7.04 -26.74
C LEU A 9 -12.63 -7.81 -26.95
N SER A 10 -12.63 -9.13 -26.92
CA SER A 10 -13.85 -9.93 -27.05
C SER A 10 -14.77 -9.78 -25.82
N MET A 11 -14.22 -9.65 -24.61
CA MET A 11 -15.00 -9.31 -23.42
C MET A 11 -15.60 -7.91 -23.49
N ILE A 12 -14.86 -6.91 -23.97
CA ILE A 12 -15.38 -5.55 -24.17
C ILE A 12 -16.55 -5.56 -25.16
N LEU A 13 -16.48 -6.33 -26.24
CA LEU A 13 -17.57 -6.49 -27.20
C LEU A 13 -18.79 -7.23 -26.62
N PHE A 14 -18.57 -8.21 -25.75
CA PHE A 14 -19.64 -8.98 -25.09
C PHE A 14 -20.42 -8.12 -24.07
N PHE A 15 -19.74 -7.22 -23.35
CA PHE A 15 -20.39 -6.28 -22.40
C PHE A 15 -21.12 -5.12 -23.09
N ALA A 16 -20.87 -4.84 -24.36
CA ALA A 16 -21.55 -3.78 -25.11
C ALA A 16 -23.05 -4.07 -25.36
N GLU A 17 -23.50 -5.32 -25.23
CA GLU A 17 -24.90 -5.72 -25.46
C GLU A 17 -25.75 -5.82 -24.19
N ILE A 18 -25.19 -5.68 -22.99
CA ILE A 18 -25.97 -5.71 -21.75
C ILE A 18 -26.68 -4.38 -21.60
N LYS A 19 -27.96 -4.33 -21.93
CA LYS A 19 -28.83 -3.17 -21.66
C LYS A 19 -28.99 -3.00 -20.14
N ALA A 20 -28.22 -2.09 -19.57
CA ALA A 20 -28.45 -1.62 -18.21
C ALA A 20 -29.72 -0.75 -18.21
N GLN A 21 -30.84 -1.30 -17.73
CA GLN A 21 -32.00 -0.52 -17.33
C GLN A 21 -31.79 -0.11 -15.87
N GLY A 22 -31.59 1.17 -15.64
CA GLY A 22 -31.48 1.74 -14.29
C GLY A 22 -30.56 2.96 -14.30
N GLY A 23 -31.10 4.12 -14.66
CA GLY A 23 -30.35 5.38 -14.65
C GLY A 23 -30.10 5.84 -13.22
N ILE A 24 -28.83 6.03 -12.86
CA ILE A 24 -28.48 7.03 -11.86
C ILE A 24 -28.08 8.25 -12.66
N GLU A 25 -28.91 9.29 -12.61
CA GLU A 25 -28.57 10.61 -13.04
C GLU A 25 -27.38 11.13 -12.22
N HIS A 26 -26.17 10.84 -12.66
CA HIS A 26 -25.11 11.81 -12.51
C HIS A 26 -25.32 12.79 -13.67
N ALA A 27 -26.21 13.75 -13.46
CA ALA A 27 -26.21 14.96 -14.24
C ALA A 27 -24.75 15.46 -14.23
N GLN A 28 -24.06 15.32 -15.36
CA GLN A 28 -22.79 16.00 -15.54
C GLN A 28 -23.16 17.47 -15.53
N ASP A 29 -22.88 18.16 -14.43
CA ASP A 29 -22.90 19.61 -14.42
C ASP A 29 -22.06 20.06 -15.63
N PRO A 30 -22.58 20.98 -16.44
CA PRO A 30 -21.83 21.51 -17.58
C PRO A 30 -20.45 21.90 -17.06
N VAL A 31 -19.39 21.40 -17.72
CA VAL A 31 -18.00 21.54 -17.26
C VAL A 31 -17.70 23.04 -17.15
N LYS A 32 -17.94 23.62 -15.98
CA LYS A 32 -17.70 25.04 -15.70
C LYS A 32 -16.23 25.41 -15.74
N ASN A 33 -15.36 24.43 -15.42
CA ASN A 33 -13.91 24.61 -15.43
C ASN A 33 -13.27 23.41 -16.14
N GLU A 34 -12.65 23.64 -17.29
CA GLU A 34 -11.90 22.62 -18.02
C GLU A 34 -10.70 22.09 -17.22
N PHE A 35 -10.11 22.94 -16.40
CA PHE A 35 -8.96 22.61 -15.57
C PHE A 35 -9.32 22.64 -14.09
N GLN A 36 -9.03 21.57 -13.37
CA GLN A 36 -9.17 21.45 -11.93
C GLN A 36 -7.81 21.13 -11.31
N PHE A 37 -7.47 21.87 -10.28
CA PHE A 37 -6.29 21.63 -9.45
C PHE A 37 -6.73 21.23 -8.05
N ILE A 38 -6.09 20.17 -7.50
CA ILE A 38 -6.26 19.75 -6.13
C ILE A 38 -4.87 19.54 -5.56
N GLY A 39 -4.54 20.25 -4.50
CA GLY A 39 -3.25 20.14 -3.84
C GLY A 39 -3.39 19.50 -2.46
N PHE A 40 -2.49 18.60 -2.11
CA PHE A 40 -2.32 18.12 -0.75
C PHE A 40 -0.93 18.48 -0.26
N SER A 41 -0.83 19.26 0.80
CA SER A 41 0.42 19.59 1.49
C SER A 41 0.45 18.92 2.84
N PHE A 42 1.56 18.29 3.16
CA PHE A 42 1.79 17.61 4.42
C PHE A 42 3.20 17.93 4.93
N SER A 43 3.28 18.50 6.12
CA SER A 43 4.55 18.77 6.81
C SER A 43 4.57 17.96 8.10
N ARG A 44 5.74 17.39 8.41
CA ARG A 44 5.95 16.61 9.62
C ARG A 44 7.30 16.94 10.24
N THR A 45 7.31 17.25 11.53
CA THR A 45 8.52 17.25 12.34
C THR A 45 8.50 16.04 13.25
N THR A 46 9.54 15.23 13.17
CA THR A 46 9.68 13.96 13.90
C THR A 46 10.72 14.11 14.99
N PHE A 47 10.43 13.54 16.15
CA PHE A 47 11.35 13.32 17.28
C PHE A 47 11.30 11.82 17.62
N SER A 48 12.43 11.13 17.53
CA SER A 48 12.46 9.68 17.69
C SER A 48 13.84 9.23 18.18
N ASN A 49 13.89 8.14 18.94
CA ASN A 49 15.16 7.47 19.23
C ASN A 49 15.57 6.46 18.15
N VAL A 50 14.78 6.33 17.08
CA VAL A 50 15.10 5.51 15.93
C VAL A 50 15.85 6.34 14.89
N ALA A 51 17.03 5.89 14.52
CA ALA A 51 17.89 6.57 13.57
C ALA A 51 18.54 5.59 12.59
N PRO A 52 18.95 6.05 11.39
CA PRO A 52 19.75 5.26 10.47
C PRO A 52 21.02 4.72 11.10
N THR A 53 21.43 3.50 10.72
CA THR A 53 22.62 2.84 11.28
C THR A 53 23.92 3.36 10.67
N ASN A 54 23.88 4.02 9.53
CA ASN A 54 25.06 4.55 8.85
C ASN A 54 24.71 5.79 8.00
N ASP A 55 25.74 6.49 7.53
CA ASP A 55 25.61 7.74 6.76
C ASP A 55 24.90 7.55 5.41
N PHE A 56 25.01 6.38 4.81
CA PHE A 56 24.35 6.04 3.55
C PHE A 56 22.81 6.13 3.66
N LEU A 57 22.25 5.81 4.84
CA LEU A 57 20.82 5.77 5.09
C LEU A 57 20.26 7.09 5.64
N GLN A 58 21.09 8.11 5.89
CA GLN A 58 20.63 9.36 6.50
C GLN A 58 19.68 10.13 5.59
N GLY A 59 19.85 10.03 4.26
CA GLY A 59 19.01 10.74 3.30
C GLY A 59 17.60 10.22 3.24
N GLN A 60 17.43 8.99 2.84
CA GLN A 60 16.13 8.36 2.67
C GLN A 60 16.16 6.93 3.22
N VAL A 61 15.31 6.67 4.19
CA VAL A 61 15.17 5.35 4.80
C VAL A 61 13.71 4.93 4.70
N ILE A 62 13.45 3.88 3.93
CA ILE A 62 12.14 3.24 3.86
C ILE A 62 12.36 1.76 4.13
N GLY A 63 11.92 1.28 5.28
CA GLY A 63 12.14 -0.10 5.57
C GLY A 63 11.80 -0.57 6.97
N ARG A 64 12.18 -1.80 7.22
CA ARG A 64 11.99 -2.46 8.49
C ARG A 64 12.96 -1.88 9.54
N MET A 65 12.43 -1.64 10.73
CA MET A 65 13.22 -1.30 11.90
C MET A 65 14.10 -2.49 12.32
N PHE A 66 15.33 -2.23 12.74
CA PHE A 66 16.31 -3.22 13.21
C PHE A 66 16.79 -4.25 12.16
N GLY A 67 16.50 -4.04 10.89
CA GLY A 67 17.00 -4.90 9.83
C GLY A 67 18.37 -4.47 9.34
N GLY A 68 19.32 -5.39 9.21
CA GLY A 68 20.60 -5.22 8.52
C GLY A 68 21.21 -3.83 8.62
N ASN A 69 21.37 -3.19 7.50
CA ASN A 69 21.82 -1.80 7.40
C ASN A 69 20.64 -0.81 7.38
N SER A 70 19.64 -0.96 8.18
CA SER A 70 18.44 -0.10 8.20
C SER A 70 18.53 0.97 9.29
N THR A 71 17.76 0.79 10.34
CA THR A 71 17.69 1.71 11.48
C THR A 71 17.96 0.96 12.78
N ASN A 72 18.29 1.71 13.80
CA ASN A 72 18.41 1.19 15.17
C ASN A 72 17.96 2.23 16.17
N THR A 73 17.64 1.80 17.38
CA THR A 73 17.40 2.70 18.50
C THR A 73 18.69 3.14 19.16
N SER A 74 18.72 4.39 19.62
CA SER A 74 19.84 4.96 20.36
C SER A 74 19.36 5.73 21.59
N ARG A 75 20.30 6.14 22.46
CA ARG A 75 20.00 7.03 23.59
C ARG A 75 19.76 8.49 23.13
N ASN A 76 20.22 8.83 21.95
CA ASN A 76 20.04 10.15 21.37
C ASN A 76 18.69 10.24 20.66
N VAL A 77 18.08 11.41 20.72
CA VAL A 77 16.85 11.71 20.02
C VAL A 77 17.19 12.36 18.69
N ALA A 78 16.80 11.73 17.60
CA ALA A 78 16.85 12.34 16.28
C ALA A 78 15.69 13.32 16.12
N SER A 79 15.96 14.47 15.51
CA SER A 79 14.94 15.46 15.14
C SER A 79 15.13 15.88 13.70
N TYR A 80 14.06 15.81 12.92
CA TYR A 80 14.09 16.21 11.51
C TYR A 80 12.71 16.63 11.02
N SER A 81 12.68 17.48 9.99
CA SER A 81 11.44 17.96 9.38
C SER A 81 11.40 17.58 7.90
N GLU A 82 10.23 17.15 7.48
CA GLU A 82 9.97 16.70 6.12
C GLU A 82 8.70 17.34 5.59
N GLN A 83 8.64 17.54 4.29
CA GLN A 83 7.44 18.04 3.62
C GLN A 83 7.12 17.23 2.38
N ARG A 84 5.82 17.11 2.11
CA ARG A 84 5.27 16.55 0.89
C ARG A 84 4.26 17.51 0.29
N PHE A 85 4.35 17.70 -1.02
CA PHE A 85 3.32 18.34 -1.79
C PHE A 85 2.87 17.41 -2.90
N VAL A 86 1.56 17.21 -3.03
CA VAL A 86 0.95 16.32 -4.01
C VAL A 86 -0.03 17.11 -4.86
N PRO A 87 0.40 17.69 -6.00
CA PRO A 87 -0.49 18.32 -6.96
C PRO A 87 -1.18 17.26 -7.81
N PHE A 88 -2.51 17.30 -7.83
CA PHE A 88 -3.36 16.55 -8.72
C PHE A 88 -4.05 17.50 -9.70
N MET A 89 -3.82 17.28 -10.97
CA MET A 89 -4.34 18.10 -12.05
C MET A 89 -5.26 17.26 -12.93
N VAL A 90 -6.43 17.81 -13.23
CA VAL A 90 -7.45 17.20 -14.08
C VAL A 90 -7.81 18.19 -15.17
N TYR A 91 -7.71 17.77 -16.43
CA TYR A 91 -8.10 18.54 -17.58
C TYR A 91 -9.21 17.84 -18.36
N ARG A 92 -10.34 18.53 -18.52
CA ARG A 92 -11.53 18.05 -19.24
C ARG A 92 -11.89 19.07 -20.32
N PRO A 93 -11.41 18.89 -21.55
CA PRO A 93 -11.69 19.83 -22.63
C PRO A 93 -13.19 19.84 -22.96
N SER A 94 -13.78 21.02 -23.00
CA SER A 94 -15.21 21.23 -23.32
C SER A 94 -15.55 20.72 -24.73
N ILE A 95 -14.60 20.83 -25.66
CA ILE A 95 -14.77 20.37 -27.05
C ILE A 95 -15.03 18.85 -27.17
N LEU A 96 -14.66 18.06 -26.13
CA LEU A 96 -14.87 16.61 -26.11
C LEU A 96 -16.12 16.21 -25.30
N ASP A 97 -16.92 17.18 -24.85
CA ASP A 97 -18.18 16.97 -24.13
C ASP A 97 -18.09 15.90 -23.01
N GLY A 98 -16.98 15.95 -22.26
CA GLY A 98 -16.72 15.03 -21.16
C GLY A 98 -16.27 13.62 -21.55
N LEU A 99 -16.13 13.30 -22.84
CA LEU A 99 -15.67 12.00 -23.32
C LEU A 99 -14.28 11.65 -22.80
N ALA A 100 -13.36 12.61 -22.79
CA ALA A 100 -11.98 12.38 -22.36
C ALA A 100 -11.60 13.30 -21.20
N THR A 101 -10.87 12.73 -20.24
CA THR A 101 -10.30 13.45 -19.11
C THR A 101 -8.84 13.07 -18.97
N PHE A 102 -7.93 14.04 -19.08
CA PHE A 102 -6.52 13.84 -18.74
C PHE A 102 -6.30 14.07 -17.25
N ARG A 103 -5.55 13.20 -16.60
CA ARG A 103 -5.24 13.29 -15.18
C ARG A 103 -3.76 13.06 -14.96
N THR A 104 -3.15 13.92 -14.12
CA THR A 104 -1.77 13.72 -13.69
C THR A 104 -1.62 14.08 -12.22
N LEU A 105 -0.81 13.31 -11.50
CA LEU A 105 -0.52 13.49 -10.10
C LEU A 105 0.96 13.28 -9.86
N PHE A 106 1.58 14.27 -9.24
CA PHE A 106 2.97 14.25 -8.84
C PHE A 106 3.08 14.15 -7.31
N LYS A 107 4.19 13.69 -6.85
CA LYS A 107 4.60 13.72 -5.45
C LYS A 107 5.95 14.41 -5.35
N ILE A 108 6.01 15.47 -4.59
CA ILE A 108 7.21 16.28 -4.37
C ILE A 108 7.54 16.18 -2.89
N ASP A 109 8.67 15.55 -2.58
CA ASP A 109 9.13 15.30 -1.21
C ASP A 109 10.46 15.99 -0.96
N TYR A 110 10.64 16.56 0.23
CA TYR A 110 11.92 17.10 0.66
C TYR A 110 12.11 17.05 2.18
N THR A 111 13.38 17.00 2.59
CA THR A 111 13.81 16.97 3.97
C THR A 111 14.76 18.13 4.19
N PHE A 112 14.44 19.00 5.12
CA PHE A 112 15.25 20.21 5.36
C PHE A 112 16.59 19.90 6.01
N GLY A 113 17.66 20.49 5.47
CA GLY A 113 18.98 20.45 6.06
C GLY A 113 19.66 19.09 6.07
N ASP A 114 19.11 18.10 5.39
CA ASP A 114 19.70 16.76 5.34
C ASP A 114 20.82 16.67 4.31
N ARG A 115 22.05 16.64 4.78
CA ARG A 115 23.25 16.57 3.95
C ARG A 115 23.38 15.27 3.16
N ALA A 116 22.79 14.19 3.66
CA ALA A 116 22.88 12.87 3.06
C ALA A 116 21.66 12.55 2.17
N TYR A 117 20.69 13.47 2.06
CA TYR A 117 19.53 13.26 1.22
C TYR A 117 19.93 13.09 -0.25
N GLY A 118 19.61 11.95 -0.81
CA GLY A 118 20.03 11.56 -2.16
C GLY A 118 21.41 10.92 -2.26
N ALA A 119 22.19 10.89 -1.18
CA ALA A 119 23.44 10.14 -1.16
C ALA A 119 23.17 8.62 -1.32
N GLY A 120 24.19 7.90 -1.77
CA GLY A 120 24.15 6.45 -1.86
C GLY A 120 23.19 5.88 -2.91
N ASN A 121 22.87 6.62 -3.96
CA ASN A 121 21.95 6.21 -5.03
C ASN A 121 20.55 5.82 -4.54
N ASN A 122 20.05 6.46 -3.50
CA ASN A 122 18.68 6.30 -3.07
C ASN A 122 17.74 6.62 -4.22
N SER A 123 16.93 5.65 -4.63
CA SER A 123 15.96 5.84 -5.71
C SER A 123 14.95 6.93 -5.32
N GLY A 124 14.85 7.96 -6.14
CA GLY A 124 14.00 9.11 -5.88
C GLY A 124 14.57 10.11 -4.86
N GLY A 125 15.81 9.94 -4.39
CA GLY A 125 16.50 10.92 -3.57
C GLY A 125 17.03 12.09 -4.39
N ALA A 126 17.03 13.29 -3.82
CA ALA A 126 17.66 14.46 -4.42
C ALA A 126 19.16 14.50 -4.16
N ILE A 127 19.90 15.16 -5.03
CA ILE A 127 21.35 15.37 -4.86
C ILE A 127 21.57 16.68 -4.11
N GLY A 128 21.81 16.59 -2.81
CA GLY A 128 22.10 17.75 -1.96
C GLY A 128 20.90 18.29 -1.19
N THR A 129 21.15 19.19 -0.27
CA THR A 129 20.20 19.64 0.76
C THR A 129 19.08 20.54 0.26
N GLY A 130 19.27 21.16 -0.86
CA GLY A 130 18.29 22.09 -1.44
C GLY A 130 17.43 21.48 -2.52
N GLN A 131 17.54 20.19 -2.78
CA GLN A 131 16.82 19.53 -3.85
C GLN A 131 15.61 18.75 -3.33
N VAL A 132 14.63 18.60 -4.20
CA VAL A 132 13.38 17.88 -3.94
C VAL A 132 13.35 16.58 -4.73
N ASN A 133 12.70 15.58 -4.17
CA ASN A 133 12.37 14.34 -4.86
C ASN A 133 11.04 14.51 -5.58
N LEU A 134 11.04 14.37 -6.89
CA LEU A 134 9.85 14.45 -7.73
C LEU A 134 9.53 13.07 -8.31
N GLN A 135 8.33 12.59 -8.05
CA GLN A 135 7.82 11.33 -8.59
C GLN A 135 6.48 11.55 -9.30
N THR A 136 6.31 10.93 -10.47
CA THR A 136 5.01 10.85 -11.13
C THR A 136 4.25 9.66 -10.55
N LEU A 137 3.10 9.91 -9.94
CA LEU A 137 2.26 8.85 -9.36
C LEU A 137 1.21 8.34 -10.34
N LEU A 138 0.69 9.20 -11.19
CA LEU A 138 -0.17 8.83 -12.31
C LEU A 138 -0.05 9.86 -13.44
N ALA A 139 -0.27 9.38 -14.67
CA ALA A 139 -0.45 10.18 -15.88
C ALA A 139 -1.30 9.35 -16.85
N ASN A 140 -2.59 9.66 -16.98
CA ASN A 140 -3.51 8.85 -17.75
C ASN A 140 -4.65 9.65 -18.36
N VAL A 141 -5.29 9.02 -19.34
CA VAL A 141 -6.52 9.48 -19.94
C VAL A 141 -7.65 8.56 -19.52
N SER A 142 -8.74 9.12 -19.01
CA SER A 142 -10.00 8.41 -18.77
C SER A 142 -10.96 8.73 -19.90
N LEU A 143 -11.46 7.72 -20.58
CA LEU A 143 -12.46 7.80 -21.63
C LEU A 143 -13.79 7.32 -21.08
N LYS A 144 -14.76 8.22 -20.96
CA LYS A 144 -16.09 7.93 -20.45
C LYS A 144 -17.13 8.40 -21.46
N PRO A 145 -17.66 7.50 -22.30
CA PRO A 145 -18.75 7.89 -23.22
C PRO A 145 -19.99 8.37 -22.45
N THR A 146 -20.65 9.37 -23.00
CA THR A 146 -21.88 9.94 -22.44
C THR A 146 -22.93 8.85 -22.25
N GLU A 147 -23.62 8.87 -21.11
CA GLU A 147 -24.68 7.91 -20.75
C GLU A 147 -24.29 6.44 -20.64
N LYS A 148 -22.99 6.11 -20.71
CA LYS A 148 -22.54 4.72 -20.52
C LYS A 148 -22.07 4.48 -19.09
N PRO A 149 -22.39 3.30 -18.52
CA PRO A 149 -22.02 2.95 -17.14
C PRO A 149 -20.58 2.46 -17.02
N TRP A 150 -19.71 2.78 -17.96
CA TRP A 150 -18.32 2.36 -17.95
C TRP A 150 -17.36 3.47 -18.35
N ASN A 151 -16.12 3.34 -17.91
CA ASN A 151 -15.00 4.17 -18.37
C ASN A 151 -13.74 3.33 -18.53
N VAL A 152 -12.91 3.74 -19.48
CA VAL A 152 -11.60 3.13 -19.74
C VAL A 152 -10.52 4.12 -19.36
N VAL A 153 -9.54 3.68 -18.57
CA VAL A 153 -8.39 4.47 -18.17
C VAL A 153 -7.13 3.90 -18.82
N ILE A 154 -6.36 4.74 -19.50
CA ILE A 154 -5.17 4.34 -20.26
C ILE A 154 -3.98 5.19 -19.81
N GLY A 155 -2.85 4.56 -19.51
CA GLY A 155 -1.59 5.20 -19.13
C GLY A 155 -1.07 4.77 -17.77
N LEU A 156 -0.21 5.59 -17.15
CA LEU A 156 0.35 5.31 -15.84
C LEU A 156 -0.72 5.49 -14.76
N GLN A 157 -0.93 4.44 -13.98
CA GLN A 157 -1.99 4.38 -12.96
C GLN A 157 -1.43 3.89 -11.63
N ARG A 158 -2.00 4.39 -10.54
CA ARG A 158 -1.86 3.75 -9.23
C ARG A 158 -2.84 2.56 -9.18
N ILE A 159 -2.34 1.44 -8.72
CA ILE A 159 -3.11 0.19 -8.68
C ILE A 159 -3.67 0.00 -7.27
N PHE A 160 -5.00 -0.09 -7.18
CA PHE A 160 -5.74 -0.30 -5.95
C PHE A 160 -6.67 -1.51 -6.10
N ASP A 161 -7.01 -2.12 -4.98
CA ASP A 161 -7.95 -3.24 -4.86
C ASP A 161 -9.43 -2.79 -4.80
N ASN A 162 -9.78 -1.84 -5.60
CA ASN A 162 -11.07 -1.18 -5.60
C ASN A 162 -11.77 -1.39 -6.95
N ALA A 163 -13.02 -1.85 -6.94
CA ALA A 163 -13.80 -2.06 -8.16
C ALA A 163 -14.28 -0.75 -8.84
N ARG A 164 -14.09 0.40 -8.19
CA ARG A 164 -14.43 1.72 -8.74
C ARG A 164 -13.17 2.52 -9.02
N ASP A 165 -13.24 3.44 -9.99
CA ASP A 165 -12.14 4.37 -10.26
C ASP A 165 -11.94 5.31 -9.06
N PRO A 166 -10.84 5.21 -8.31
CA PRO A 166 -10.61 6.03 -7.12
C PRO A 166 -10.33 7.51 -7.47
N ASN A 167 -10.05 7.81 -8.74
CA ASN A 167 -9.68 9.16 -9.18
C ASN A 167 -10.87 9.97 -9.72
N VAL A 168 -12.08 9.45 -9.67
CA VAL A 168 -13.30 10.20 -10.04
C VAL A 168 -13.58 11.30 -9.01
N ASN A 169 -13.28 11.02 -7.75
CA ASN A 169 -13.47 11.94 -6.65
C ASN A 169 -12.19 12.06 -5.82
N ALA A 170 -11.63 13.26 -5.75
CA ALA A 170 -10.38 13.50 -5.03
C ALA A 170 -10.47 13.20 -3.52
N VAL A 171 -11.64 13.37 -2.91
CA VAL A 171 -11.86 13.02 -1.50
C VAL A 171 -11.85 11.50 -1.33
N GLU A 172 -12.45 10.76 -2.25
CA GLU A 172 -12.36 9.30 -2.26
C GLU A 172 -10.93 8.82 -2.51
N PHE A 173 -10.19 9.49 -3.39
CA PHE A 173 -8.78 9.18 -3.61
C PHE A 173 -7.94 9.35 -2.34
N ALA A 174 -8.14 10.43 -1.60
CA ALA A 174 -7.41 10.69 -0.36
C ALA A 174 -7.82 9.73 0.78
N GLN A 175 -9.05 9.20 0.75
CA GLN A 175 -9.60 8.35 1.81
C GLN A 175 -9.55 6.85 1.52
N ASN A 176 -9.46 6.45 0.26
CA ASN A 176 -9.59 5.06 -0.19
C ASN A 176 -8.33 4.56 -0.93
N ALA A 177 -7.15 4.98 -0.48
CA ALA A 177 -5.93 4.29 -0.86
C ALA A 177 -6.10 2.82 -0.51
N GLY A 178 -6.10 1.95 -1.50
CA GLY A 178 -6.40 0.53 -1.41
C GLY A 178 -5.95 -0.13 -0.12
N SER A 179 -6.87 -0.67 0.61
CA SER A 179 -6.63 -1.03 2.00
C SER A 179 -6.78 -2.52 2.29
N LYS A 180 -6.99 -3.35 1.27
CA LYS A 180 -7.43 -4.73 1.50
C LYS A 180 -6.46 -5.77 0.99
N LEU A 181 -5.40 -5.36 0.24
CA LEU A 181 -4.63 -6.31 -0.52
C LEU A 181 -3.14 -6.19 -0.47
N SER A 182 -2.60 -7.21 -1.02
CA SER A 182 -1.21 -7.54 -1.19
C SER A 182 -0.47 -6.66 -2.20
N TYR A 183 -1.17 -5.78 -2.94
CA TYR A 183 -0.59 -5.00 -4.05
C TYR A 183 -0.64 -3.48 -3.86
N TRP A 184 -0.83 -3.03 -2.65
CA TRP A 184 -0.88 -1.60 -2.36
C TRP A 184 0.49 -0.93 -2.60
N GLY A 185 0.47 0.31 -3.12
CA GLY A 185 1.68 1.10 -3.38
C GLY A 185 2.33 0.82 -4.73
N THR A 186 1.75 -0.03 -5.56
CA THR A 186 2.22 -0.33 -6.90
C THR A 186 1.67 0.67 -7.92
N GLN A 187 2.44 0.92 -8.95
CA GLN A 187 2.08 1.70 -10.13
C GLN A 187 2.35 0.85 -11.35
N GLY A 188 1.56 1.04 -12.40
CA GLY A 188 1.73 0.34 -13.65
C GLY A 188 1.20 1.13 -14.82
N SER A 189 1.83 0.98 -15.96
CA SER A 189 1.32 1.50 -17.22
C SER A 189 0.39 0.46 -17.86
N GLY A 190 -0.83 0.86 -18.18
CA GLY A 190 -1.77 -0.12 -18.71
C GLY A 190 -3.15 0.43 -19.03
N ILE A 191 -4.10 -0.48 -19.09
CA ILE A 191 -5.49 -0.22 -19.43
C ILE A 191 -6.37 -0.77 -18.31
N THR A 192 -7.32 0.03 -17.85
CA THR A 192 -8.34 -0.39 -16.87
C THR A 192 -9.73 -0.07 -17.39
N LEU A 193 -10.60 -1.06 -17.41
CA LEU A 193 -12.03 -0.90 -17.60
C LEU A 193 -12.72 -0.90 -16.23
N TYR A 194 -13.43 0.16 -15.91
CA TYR A 194 -14.37 0.24 -14.80
C TYR A 194 -15.79 0.21 -15.35
N SER A 195 -16.67 -0.58 -14.76
CA SER A 195 -18.06 -0.70 -15.20
C SER A 195 -19.01 -0.86 -14.01
N GLN A 196 -20.16 -0.23 -14.12
CA GLN A 196 -21.32 -0.51 -13.28
C GLN A 196 -22.22 -1.48 -14.04
N LEU A 197 -22.28 -2.71 -13.58
CA LEU A 197 -23.03 -3.79 -14.24
C LEU A 197 -24.54 -3.79 -13.89
N GLY A 198 -24.91 -3.04 -12.87
CA GLY A 198 -26.29 -2.92 -12.37
C GLY A 198 -26.32 -2.07 -11.11
N ASP A 199 -27.49 -1.94 -10.49
CA ASP A 199 -27.64 -1.17 -9.24
C ASP A 199 -26.76 -1.73 -8.13
N GLY A 200 -25.73 -0.96 -7.77
CA GLY A 200 -24.78 -1.32 -6.72
C GLY A 200 -23.80 -2.44 -7.07
N VAL A 201 -23.71 -2.86 -8.35
CA VAL A 201 -22.75 -3.86 -8.82
C VAL A 201 -21.68 -3.18 -9.67
N TYR A 202 -20.43 -3.30 -9.26
CA TYR A 202 -19.29 -2.67 -9.90
C TYR A 202 -18.25 -3.73 -10.26
N ALA A 203 -17.57 -3.52 -11.38
CA ALA A 203 -16.49 -4.37 -11.86
C ALA A 203 -15.32 -3.53 -12.34
N LYS A 204 -14.11 -4.02 -12.11
CA LYS A 204 -12.87 -3.51 -12.70
C LYS A 204 -12.12 -4.66 -13.34
N ILE A 205 -11.62 -4.44 -14.55
CA ILE A 205 -10.69 -5.34 -15.22
C ILE A 205 -9.50 -4.49 -15.66
N GLY A 206 -8.30 -4.90 -15.29
CA GLY A 206 -7.08 -4.17 -15.61
C GLY A 206 -5.97 -5.06 -16.13
N ALA A 207 -5.14 -4.51 -17.00
CA ALA A 207 -3.91 -5.11 -17.49
C ALA A 207 -2.80 -4.07 -17.47
N TYR A 208 -1.71 -4.37 -16.76
CA TYR A 208 -0.64 -3.42 -16.48
C TYR A 208 0.72 -4.05 -16.73
N GLN A 209 1.59 -3.27 -17.34
CA GLN A 209 3.03 -3.51 -17.32
C GLN A 209 3.59 -2.79 -16.07
N LEU A 210 4.11 -3.56 -15.14
CA LEU A 210 4.71 -3.04 -13.91
C LEU A 210 6.18 -2.70 -14.12
N TRP A 211 6.84 -3.48 -14.94
CA TRP A 211 8.25 -3.30 -15.27
C TRP A 211 8.59 -3.81 -16.65
N GLU A 212 9.43 -3.08 -17.36
CA GLU A 212 10.10 -3.44 -18.61
C GLU A 212 11.60 -3.36 -18.35
N ASN A 213 12.30 -4.49 -18.40
CA ASN A 213 13.73 -4.51 -18.17
C ASN A 213 14.52 -4.18 -19.44
N MET A 214 14.22 -4.90 -20.53
CA MET A 214 14.88 -4.68 -21.81
C MET A 214 13.87 -4.87 -22.96
N ILE A 215 13.58 -3.82 -23.69
CA ILE A 215 12.57 -3.78 -24.77
C ILE A 215 12.71 -4.95 -25.79
N ALA A 216 13.90 -5.45 -26.02
CA ALA A 216 14.17 -6.52 -26.98
C ALA A 216 14.00 -7.94 -26.42
N ARG A 217 13.57 -8.09 -25.16
CA ARG A 217 13.48 -9.39 -24.46
C ARG A 217 12.13 -9.58 -23.81
N ASP A 218 11.76 -10.83 -23.59
CA ASP A 218 10.60 -11.21 -22.78
C ASP A 218 11.06 -11.32 -21.32
N ASP A 219 11.21 -10.15 -20.67
CA ASP A 219 11.66 -10.02 -19.28
C ASP A 219 10.84 -8.97 -18.51
N ASP A 220 9.57 -8.88 -18.89
CA ASP A 220 8.58 -7.99 -18.29
C ASP A 220 8.01 -8.52 -16.95
N VAL A 221 7.46 -7.60 -16.18
CA VAL A 221 6.56 -7.94 -15.08
C VAL A 221 5.19 -7.36 -15.41
N SER A 222 4.21 -8.24 -15.58
CA SER A 222 2.84 -7.90 -15.97
C SER A 222 1.83 -8.32 -14.90
N LEU A 223 0.86 -7.45 -14.62
CA LEU A 223 -0.23 -7.69 -13.68
C LEU A 223 -1.59 -7.63 -14.39
N PHE A 224 -2.42 -8.62 -14.15
CA PHE A 224 -3.82 -8.65 -14.58
C PHE A 224 -4.72 -8.69 -13.35
N MET A 225 -5.79 -7.88 -13.36
CA MET A 225 -6.68 -7.72 -12.22
C MET A 225 -8.14 -7.83 -12.65
N ALA A 226 -8.93 -8.49 -11.82
CA ALA A 226 -10.39 -8.44 -11.86
C ALA A 226 -10.92 -8.23 -10.44
N ASP A 227 -11.62 -7.13 -10.21
CA ASP A 227 -12.25 -6.81 -8.93
C ASP A 227 -13.76 -6.61 -9.15
N PHE A 228 -14.54 -7.16 -8.22
CA PHE A 228 -16.00 -7.04 -8.24
C PHE A 228 -16.47 -6.54 -6.87
N GLU A 229 -17.45 -5.66 -6.87
CA GLU A 229 -18.12 -5.20 -5.66
C GLU A 229 -19.62 -5.21 -5.89
N SER A 230 -20.36 -5.77 -4.93
CA SER A 230 -21.82 -5.78 -4.94
C SER A 230 -22.36 -5.18 -3.64
N ARG A 231 -23.26 -4.22 -3.77
CA ARG A 231 -24.06 -3.69 -2.68
C ARG A 231 -25.26 -4.60 -2.45
N ILE A 232 -25.12 -5.54 -1.53
CA ILE A 232 -26.17 -6.52 -1.20
C ILE A 232 -27.37 -5.85 -0.53
N THR A 233 -27.10 -4.84 0.32
CA THR A 233 -28.12 -3.99 0.94
C THR A 233 -27.62 -2.55 0.96
N ALA A 234 -28.46 -1.59 1.32
CA ALA A 234 -28.04 -0.20 1.50
C ALA A 234 -26.84 -0.04 2.47
N LYS A 235 -26.64 -1.01 3.37
CA LYS A 235 -25.60 -0.96 4.42
C LYS A 235 -24.48 -1.97 4.23
N THR A 236 -24.61 -2.93 3.30
CA THR A 236 -23.69 -4.08 3.18
C THR A 236 -23.15 -4.19 1.77
N THR A 237 -21.84 -4.20 1.66
CA THR A 237 -21.08 -4.48 0.44
C THR A 237 -20.26 -5.75 0.60
N ILE A 238 -20.19 -6.54 -0.47
CA ILE A 238 -19.29 -7.69 -0.61
C ILE A 238 -18.49 -7.48 -1.88
N GLY A 239 -17.19 -7.76 -1.82
CA GLY A 239 -16.30 -7.69 -2.96
C GLY A 239 -15.51 -8.97 -3.13
N PHE A 240 -15.10 -9.22 -4.37
CA PHE A 240 -14.23 -10.32 -4.76
C PHE A 240 -13.11 -9.76 -5.61
N ASN A 241 -11.92 -10.35 -5.48
CA ASN A 241 -10.78 -10.01 -6.32
C ASN A 241 -10.11 -11.28 -6.84
N PHE A 242 -9.59 -11.17 -8.05
CA PHE A 242 -8.72 -12.16 -8.65
C PHE A 242 -7.62 -11.44 -9.43
N TRP A 243 -6.36 -11.69 -9.07
CA TRP A 243 -5.20 -11.06 -9.69
C TRP A 243 -4.21 -12.12 -10.16
N TYR A 244 -3.54 -11.85 -11.25
CA TYR A 244 -2.48 -12.68 -11.77
C TYR A 244 -1.26 -11.83 -12.11
N LEU A 245 -0.10 -12.18 -11.57
CA LEU A 245 1.19 -11.61 -11.88
C LEU A 245 2.02 -12.60 -12.69
N ALA A 246 2.46 -12.16 -13.85
CA ALA A 246 3.50 -12.83 -14.62
C ALA A 246 4.82 -12.09 -14.40
N ASP A 247 5.69 -12.63 -13.54
CA ASP A 247 7.01 -12.10 -13.27
C ASP A 247 8.05 -12.81 -14.14
N ARG A 248 8.54 -12.10 -15.14
CA ARG A 248 9.60 -12.56 -16.07
C ARG A 248 10.88 -11.74 -15.89
N GLY A 249 10.91 -10.90 -14.85
CA GLY A 249 12.01 -9.96 -14.57
C GLY A 249 13.33 -10.63 -14.22
N LYS A 250 13.35 -11.93 -13.96
CA LYS A 250 14.57 -12.72 -13.67
C LYS A 250 15.44 -12.07 -12.59
N GLU A 251 14.79 -11.44 -11.62
CA GLU A 251 15.43 -10.67 -10.54
C GLU A 251 16.31 -9.51 -11.03
N ALA A 252 16.15 -9.07 -12.26
CA ALA A 252 17.02 -8.04 -12.87
C ALA A 252 16.63 -6.62 -12.48
N GLY A 253 15.68 -6.43 -11.58
CA GLY A 253 15.21 -5.13 -11.13
C GLY A 253 13.69 -5.02 -11.17
N GLY A 254 13.17 -3.86 -10.79
CA GLY A 254 11.76 -3.57 -10.84
C GLY A 254 10.94 -4.17 -9.71
N ILE A 255 9.69 -4.47 -10.01
CA ILE A 255 8.69 -4.96 -9.08
C ILE A 255 8.55 -6.46 -9.25
N SER A 256 9.60 -7.19 -9.02
CA SER A 256 9.48 -8.62 -8.90
C SER A 256 8.79 -8.96 -7.58
N VAL A 257 7.82 -9.89 -7.59
CA VAL A 257 7.24 -10.47 -6.37
C VAL A 257 8.32 -11.17 -5.55
N LEU A 258 9.38 -11.58 -6.19
CA LEU A 258 10.53 -12.24 -5.61
C LEU A 258 11.51 -11.25 -4.96
N GLY A 259 11.17 -9.98 -4.96
CA GLY A 259 11.91 -8.91 -4.34
C GLY A 259 12.34 -7.82 -5.33
N GLN A 260 12.89 -6.73 -4.82
CA GLN A 260 13.58 -5.76 -5.64
C GLN A 260 14.84 -6.41 -6.21
N GLY A 261 15.11 -6.21 -7.50
CA GLY A 261 16.19 -6.88 -8.19
C GLY A 261 17.55 -6.78 -7.50
N LEU A 262 18.42 -7.70 -7.81
CA LEU A 262 19.77 -7.83 -7.24
C LEU A 262 20.62 -6.56 -7.36
N THR A 263 20.29 -5.67 -8.28
CA THR A 263 20.99 -4.41 -8.54
C THR A 263 20.48 -3.24 -7.70
N SER A 264 19.36 -3.39 -6.99
CA SER A 264 18.86 -2.32 -6.13
C SER A 264 19.63 -2.26 -4.83
N GLN A 265 20.42 -1.21 -4.65
CA GLN A 265 21.16 -0.98 -3.40
C GLN A 265 20.21 -0.80 -2.20
N LEU A 266 19.00 -0.29 -2.41
CA LEU A 266 18.00 -0.11 -1.37
C LEU A 266 17.29 -1.42 -0.96
N ALA A 267 17.39 -2.45 -1.76
CA ALA A 267 16.68 -3.68 -1.50
C ALA A 267 17.09 -4.36 -0.18
N ASP A 268 18.38 -4.30 0.15
CA ASP A 268 18.88 -4.86 1.41
C ASP A 268 18.51 -3.97 2.61
N TYR A 269 18.36 -2.66 2.40
CA TYR A 269 18.01 -1.69 3.43
C TYR A 269 16.51 -1.66 3.71
N ASN A 270 15.70 -1.83 2.68
CA ASN A 270 14.25 -1.79 2.82
C ASN A 270 13.66 -3.00 3.55
N GLY A 271 14.48 -4.03 3.85
CA GLY A 271 14.01 -5.21 4.56
C GLY A 271 12.98 -6.03 3.78
N ALA A 272 12.87 -5.81 2.47
CA ALA A 272 11.95 -6.56 1.62
C ALA A 272 12.31 -8.05 1.66
N VAL A 273 11.28 -8.88 1.85
CA VAL A 273 11.47 -10.33 1.80
C VAL A 273 11.74 -10.72 0.36
N ARG A 274 12.88 -11.34 0.15
CA ARG A 274 13.24 -11.94 -1.11
C ARG A 274 13.22 -13.45 -0.97
N LEU A 275 12.57 -14.08 -1.91
CA LEU A 275 12.74 -15.52 -2.08
C LEU A 275 14.14 -15.74 -2.67
N ARG A 276 15.07 -16.23 -1.86
CA ARG A 276 16.42 -16.59 -2.30
C ARG A 276 16.55 -18.09 -2.35
N LEU A 277 17.00 -18.61 -3.48
CA LEU A 277 17.33 -20.01 -3.59
C LEU A 277 18.68 -20.29 -2.94
N PRO A 278 18.76 -21.18 -1.94
CA PRO A 278 20.01 -21.55 -1.34
C PRO A 278 20.96 -22.18 -2.37
N GLY A 279 22.19 -21.67 -2.45
CA GLY A 279 23.26 -22.28 -3.23
C GLY A 279 23.15 -22.17 -4.75
N THR A 280 22.27 -21.35 -5.30
CA THR A 280 22.16 -21.13 -6.75
C THR A 280 22.37 -19.67 -7.12
N THR A 281 23.04 -19.45 -8.27
CA THR A 281 23.15 -18.17 -8.96
C THR A 281 22.14 -18.06 -10.11
N GLN A 282 21.28 -19.06 -10.30
CA GLN A 282 20.30 -19.08 -11.37
C GLN A 282 19.19 -18.07 -11.10
N LYS A 283 18.78 -17.39 -12.14
CA LYS A 283 17.64 -16.49 -12.13
C LYS A 283 16.33 -17.28 -12.17
N TYR A 284 15.27 -16.73 -11.62
CA TYR A 284 13.96 -17.36 -11.62
C TYR A 284 12.86 -16.41 -12.05
N GLU A 285 11.76 -17.02 -12.45
CA GLU A 285 10.51 -16.40 -12.87
C GLU A 285 9.39 -16.90 -11.96
N ALA A 286 8.28 -16.19 -11.92
CA ALA A 286 7.14 -16.61 -11.12
C ALA A 286 5.81 -16.36 -11.84
N ASP A 287 4.86 -17.23 -11.55
CA ASP A 287 3.44 -17.05 -11.85
C ASP A 287 2.70 -17.05 -10.52
N VAL A 288 2.13 -15.88 -10.13
CA VAL A 288 1.49 -15.70 -8.82
C VAL A 288 0.08 -15.21 -9.01
N PHE A 289 -0.84 -15.84 -8.30
CA PHE A 289 -2.26 -15.51 -8.28
C PHE A 289 -2.66 -15.04 -6.89
N TRP A 290 -3.58 -14.10 -6.83
CA TRP A 290 -4.29 -13.72 -5.61
C TRP A 290 -5.79 -13.90 -5.85
N ALA A 291 -6.46 -14.48 -4.88
CA ALA A 291 -7.91 -14.57 -4.85
C ALA A 291 -8.41 -14.22 -3.46
N GLY A 292 -9.43 -13.38 -3.39
CA GLY A 292 -9.92 -12.92 -2.11
C GLY A 292 -11.36 -12.45 -2.13
N MET A 293 -11.87 -12.28 -0.92
CA MET A 293 -13.19 -11.74 -0.64
C MET A 293 -13.08 -10.68 0.44
N ASN A 294 -13.87 -9.64 0.32
CA ASN A 294 -14.00 -8.62 1.34
C ASN A 294 -15.48 -8.28 1.60
N PHE A 295 -15.75 -7.77 2.78
CA PHE A 295 -17.08 -7.30 3.15
C PHE A 295 -16.99 -6.02 3.98
N SER A 296 -18.04 -5.20 3.92
CA SER A 296 -18.21 -4.04 4.79
C SER A 296 -19.68 -3.85 5.09
N ARG A 297 -20.01 -3.54 6.35
CA ARG A 297 -21.34 -3.20 6.80
C ARG A 297 -21.34 -1.98 7.70
N GLY A 298 -22.24 -1.03 7.45
CA GLY A 298 -22.36 0.20 8.23
C GLY A 298 -21.17 1.14 8.08
N ARG A 299 -20.57 1.17 6.91
CA ARG A 299 -19.39 2.01 6.61
C ARG A 299 -19.65 3.47 7.01
N ASN A 300 -18.68 4.09 7.67
CA ASN A 300 -18.79 5.43 8.23
C ASN A 300 -19.98 5.63 9.18
N PHE A 301 -20.45 4.55 9.81
CA PHE A 301 -21.60 4.55 10.71
C PHE A 301 -22.91 5.01 10.05
N THR A 302 -23.04 4.80 8.74
CA THR A 302 -24.26 5.13 8.00
C THR A 302 -25.41 4.26 8.50
N ASP A 303 -26.43 4.89 9.10
CA ASP A 303 -27.63 4.25 9.67
C ASP A 303 -27.35 3.10 10.65
N SER A 304 -26.18 3.10 11.30
CA SER A 304 -25.79 2.09 12.27
C SER A 304 -24.73 2.63 13.23
N ASN A 305 -24.79 2.22 14.49
CA ASN A 305 -23.69 2.48 15.43
C ASN A 305 -22.53 1.48 15.27
N PHE A 306 -22.68 0.48 14.43
CA PHE A 306 -21.65 -0.50 14.13
C PHE A 306 -21.15 -0.34 12.70
N TRP A 307 -19.83 -0.35 12.55
CA TRP A 307 -19.15 -0.55 11.29
C TRP A 307 -18.30 -1.82 11.41
N ILE A 308 -18.61 -2.80 10.58
CA ILE A 308 -17.90 -4.08 10.53
C ILE A 308 -17.33 -4.23 9.14
N ASP A 309 -16.05 -4.53 9.04
CA ASP A 309 -15.39 -4.82 7.78
C ASP A 309 -14.28 -5.87 7.94
N GLY A 310 -13.89 -6.44 6.83
CA GLY A 310 -12.82 -7.42 6.80
C GLY A 310 -12.58 -8.00 5.42
N PHE A 311 -11.53 -8.81 5.33
CA PHE A 311 -11.20 -9.55 4.13
C PHE A 311 -10.48 -10.86 4.45
N VAL A 312 -10.52 -11.78 3.50
CA VAL A 312 -9.62 -12.94 3.39
C VAL A 312 -9.06 -12.93 1.99
N ASN A 313 -7.75 -13.11 1.88
CA ASN A 313 -7.04 -13.18 0.61
C ASN A 313 -6.04 -14.33 0.65
N THR A 314 -5.96 -15.09 -0.44
CA THR A 314 -4.94 -16.13 -0.63
C THR A 314 -4.09 -15.79 -1.84
N ASN A 315 -2.80 -16.07 -1.75
CA ASN A 315 -1.89 -16.08 -2.89
C ASN A 315 -1.39 -17.49 -3.14
N PHE A 316 -1.34 -17.88 -4.41
CA PHE A 316 -0.87 -19.20 -4.84
C PHE A 316 -0.17 -19.11 -6.18
N GLY A 317 0.68 -20.08 -6.49
CA GLY A 317 1.43 -20.04 -7.73
C GLY A 317 2.67 -20.88 -7.70
N VAL A 318 3.59 -20.58 -8.62
CA VAL A 318 4.84 -21.31 -8.79
C VAL A 318 6.01 -20.37 -9.01
N VAL A 319 7.18 -20.82 -8.57
CA VAL A 319 8.48 -20.22 -8.89
C VAL A 319 9.26 -21.22 -9.71
N ASP A 320 9.74 -20.80 -10.86
CA ASP A 320 10.52 -21.61 -11.77
C ASP A 320 11.91 -21.04 -11.97
N THR A 321 12.92 -21.88 -12.12
CA THR A 321 14.22 -21.48 -12.66
C THR A 321 14.32 -21.83 -14.13
N LEU A 322 15.22 -21.16 -14.85
CA LEU A 322 15.50 -21.47 -16.26
C LEU A 322 16.72 -22.38 -16.35
N SER A 323 16.54 -23.52 -17.00
CA SER A 323 17.67 -24.37 -17.37
C SER A 323 18.58 -23.68 -18.39
N THR A 324 19.77 -24.20 -18.60
CA THR A 324 20.71 -23.74 -19.65
C THR A 324 20.11 -23.78 -21.05
N THR A 325 19.10 -24.63 -21.27
CA THR A 325 18.34 -24.76 -22.54
C THR A 325 17.11 -23.86 -22.58
N GLY A 326 16.88 -23.00 -21.58
CA GLY A 326 15.70 -22.12 -21.48
C GLY A 326 14.42 -22.83 -21.02
N LYS A 327 14.48 -24.11 -20.65
CA LYS A 327 13.30 -24.82 -20.11
C LYS A 327 13.06 -24.41 -18.65
N ARG A 328 11.82 -24.13 -18.31
CA ARG A 328 11.37 -23.86 -16.95
C ARG A 328 11.42 -25.14 -16.11
N ILE A 329 11.95 -25.03 -14.91
CA ILE A 329 12.03 -26.09 -13.90
C ILE A 329 11.41 -25.52 -12.62
N ASN A 330 10.31 -26.11 -12.16
CA ASN A 330 9.67 -25.72 -10.92
C ASN A 330 10.62 -25.94 -9.73
N ILE A 331 10.75 -24.92 -8.89
CA ILE A 331 11.62 -24.95 -7.71
C ILE A 331 10.85 -24.71 -6.42
N ALA A 332 9.66 -24.06 -6.51
CA ALA A 332 8.79 -23.90 -5.36
C ALA A 332 7.34 -23.67 -5.76
N ASN A 333 6.45 -24.15 -4.90
CA ASN A 333 5.02 -23.85 -4.97
C ASN A 333 4.68 -22.82 -3.89
N ILE A 334 3.83 -21.85 -4.25
CA ILE A 334 3.40 -20.77 -3.39
C ILE A 334 1.99 -21.05 -2.89
N LEU A 335 1.76 -20.87 -1.59
CA LEU A 335 0.42 -20.87 -0.99
C LEU A 335 0.43 -20.09 0.32
N GLY A 336 0.01 -18.85 0.27
CA GLY A 336 -0.10 -17.97 1.43
C GLY A 336 -1.53 -17.48 1.65
N VAL A 337 -1.85 -17.11 2.88
CA VAL A 337 -3.17 -16.61 3.29
C VAL A 337 -3.01 -15.37 4.16
N SER A 338 -3.83 -14.35 3.92
CA SER A 338 -3.97 -13.20 4.81
C SER A 338 -5.45 -12.93 5.10
N ALA A 339 -5.73 -12.45 6.30
CA ALA A 339 -7.07 -12.10 6.74
C ALA A 339 -7.03 -10.90 7.68
N ASN A 340 -8.13 -10.14 7.67
CA ASN A 340 -8.35 -9.04 8.60
C ASN A 340 -9.83 -8.96 8.92
N ALA A 341 -10.15 -8.64 10.17
CA ALA A 341 -11.50 -8.36 10.60
C ALA A 341 -11.50 -7.21 11.61
N ARG A 342 -12.40 -6.25 11.45
CA ARG A 342 -12.55 -5.09 12.30
C ARG A 342 -14.00 -4.84 12.66
N VAL A 343 -14.21 -4.54 13.93
CA VAL A 343 -15.49 -4.07 14.46
C VAL A 343 -15.28 -2.70 15.10
N GLN A 344 -16.09 -1.73 14.71
CA GLN A 344 -16.11 -0.41 15.30
C GLN A 344 -17.51 -0.12 15.84
N TYR A 345 -17.57 0.45 17.04
CA TYR A 345 -18.82 0.85 17.70
C TYR A 345 -18.79 2.35 17.98
N LYS A 346 -19.75 3.09 17.42
CA LYS A 346 -19.95 4.51 17.69
C LYS A 346 -20.77 4.68 18.96
N TYR A 347 -20.13 5.26 19.99
CA TYR A 347 -20.74 5.46 21.29
C TYR A 347 -21.19 6.91 21.56
N GLY A 348 -20.82 7.85 20.68
CA GLY A 348 -21.12 9.27 20.85
C GLY A 348 -21.81 9.91 19.66
N GLY A 349 -21.88 11.23 19.66
CA GLY A 349 -22.66 12.01 18.69
C GLY A 349 -21.97 12.18 17.32
N THR A 350 -20.64 12.02 17.26
CA THR A 350 -19.90 12.20 16.01
C THR A 350 -19.32 10.88 15.50
N ASN A 351 -18.94 10.81 14.23
CA ASN A 351 -18.27 9.65 13.67
C ASN A 351 -16.83 9.47 14.19
N GLN A 352 -16.32 10.41 14.98
CA GLN A 352 -15.04 10.31 15.69
C GLN A 352 -15.19 9.73 17.11
N ASP A 353 -16.41 9.50 17.57
CA ASP A 353 -16.69 8.94 18.91
C ASP A 353 -16.87 7.41 18.76
N PHE A 354 -15.78 6.66 18.68
CA PHE A 354 -15.87 5.20 18.48
C PHE A 354 -14.83 4.42 19.29
N ILE A 355 -15.13 3.16 19.49
CA ILE A 355 -14.19 2.12 19.93
C ILE A 355 -14.04 1.14 18.78
N SER A 356 -12.82 0.68 18.49
CA SER A 356 -12.56 -0.36 17.50
C SER A 356 -11.70 -1.47 18.06
N ILE A 357 -12.03 -2.69 17.64
CA ILE A 357 -11.22 -3.90 17.83
C ILE A 357 -10.95 -4.46 16.44
N GLU A 358 -9.72 -4.84 16.19
CA GLU A 358 -9.28 -5.36 14.91
C GLU A 358 -8.31 -6.52 15.11
N GLY A 359 -8.44 -7.56 14.29
CA GLY A 359 -7.51 -8.68 14.21
C GLY A 359 -6.96 -8.84 12.81
N MET A 360 -5.69 -9.18 12.73
CA MET A 360 -4.99 -9.44 11.48
C MET A 360 -4.23 -10.76 11.58
N PHE A 361 -4.19 -11.48 10.46
CA PHE A 361 -3.42 -12.69 10.28
C PHE A 361 -2.76 -12.69 8.90
N SER A 362 -1.50 -13.12 8.83
CA SER A 362 -0.85 -13.52 7.58
C SER A 362 -0.04 -14.79 7.80
N SER A 363 -0.16 -15.73 6.90
CA SER A 363 0.62 -16.97 6.98
C SER A 363 2.12 -16.70 6.85
N GLY A 364 2.91 -17.53 7.50
CA GLY A 364 4.36 -17.50 7.45
C GLY A 364 4.93 -18.80 6.91
N ASP A 365 6.25 -18.83 6.86
CA ASP A 365 7.07 -19.97 6.45
C ASP A 365 8.24 -20.14 7.42
N GLU A 366 8.50 -21.37 7.87
CA GLU A 366 9.55 -21.66 8.84
C GLU A 366 10.94 -21.66 8.19
N ASN A 367 11.03 -22.09 6.96
CA ASN A 367 12.28 -22.41 6.28
C ASN A 367 12.43 -21.73 4.90
N GLY A 368 11.52 -20.82 4.57
CA GLY A 368 11.50 -20.09 3.30
C GLY A 368 11.24 -21.04 2.12
N ILE A 369 12.13 -21.01 1.12
CA ILE A 369 11.97 -21.81 -0.11
C ILE A 369 12.74 -23.14 -0.05
N SER A 370 13.39 -23.48 1.06
CA SER A 370 14.34 -24.61 1.13
C SER A 370 13.69 -25.97 0.96
N ASP A 371 12.40 -26.11 1.24
CA ASP A 371 11.62 -27.34 1.06
C ASP A 371 10.78 -27.38 -0.23
N GLY A 372 10.96 -26.39 -1.12
CA GLY A 372 10.21 -26.27 -2.36
C GLY A 372 8.80 -25.72 -2.18
N ARG A 373 8.50 -25.11 -1.03
CA ARG A 373 7.23 -24.44 -0.74
C ARG A 373 7.48 -23.02 -0.24
N VAL A 374 6.54 -22.14 -0.45
CA VAL A 374 6.49 -20.79 0.10
C VAL A 374 5.09 -20.59 0.68
N SER A 375 4.98 -20.79 1.99
CA SER A 375 3.70 -20.66 2.70
C SER A 375 3.48 -19.28 3.29
N SER A 376 4.46 -18.38 3.20
CA SER A 376 4.29 -16.98 3.56
C SER A 376 3.42 -16.22 2.52
N VAL A 377 2.74 -15.19 3.00
CA VAL A 377 2.02 -14.28 2.10
C VAL A 377 3.03 -13.50 1.25
N LEU A 378 2.72 -13.35 -0.03
CA LEU A 378 3.49 -12.52 -0.96
C LEU A 378 2.75 -11.21 -1.23
N THR A 379 3.48 -10.12 -1.25
CA THR A 379 2.97 -8.79 -1.56
C THR A 379 3.79 -8.17 -2.69
N GLY A 380 3.11 -7.42 -3.56
CA GLY A 380 3.75 -6.72 -4.68
C GLY A 380 4.24 -5.32 -4.33
N ASN A 381 4.60 -5.06 -3.10
CA ASN A 381 4.98 -3.74 -2.64
C ASN A 381 6.39 -3.36 -3.12
N ILE A 382 6.47 -2.35 -3.99
CA ILE A 382 7.71 -1.89 -4.61
C ILE A 382 8.68 -1.24 -3.64
N TRP A 383 8.14 -0.49 -2.69
CA TRP A 383 8.92 0.42 -1.86
C TRP A 383 9.20 -0.13 -0.48
N GLY A 384 8.81 -1.39 -0.23
CA GLY A 384 8.89 -1.94 1.10
C GLY A 384 8.04 -1.17 2.12
N THR A 385 7.13 -0.29 1.71
CA THR A 385 6.19 0.33 2.63
C THR A 385 5.22 -0.71 3.17
N PRO A 386 4.71 -0.55 4.40
CA PRO A 386 3.66 -1.41 4.89
C PRO A 386 2.55 -1.44 3.87
N VAL A 387 2.19 -2.61 3.47
CA VAL A 387 1.11 -2.78 2.52
C VAL A 387 -0.14 -2.18 3.09
N GLY A 388 -0.93 -1.55 2.26
CA GLY A 388 -2.18 -0.93 2.64
C GLY A 388 -3.23 -1.92 3.07
N ILE A 389 -2.94 -2.64 4.14
CA ILE A 389 -3.94 -3.37 4.90
C ILE A 389 -4.62 -2.43 5.88
N PHE A 390 -5.80 -2.75 6.34
CA PHE A 390 -6.55 -1.94 7.30
C PHE A 390 -5.76 -1.55 8.55
N THR A 391 -4.82 -2.38 8.94
CA THR A 391 -3.95 -2.19 10.09
C THR A 391 -2.98 -1.04 9.95
N ALA A 392 -2.65 -0.60 8.74
CA ALA A 392 -1.66 0.43 8.48
C ALA A 392 -1.94 1.77 9.18
N HIS A 393 -3.19 2.05 9.48
CA HIS A 393 -3.59 3.30 10.15
C HIS A 393 -3.88 3.14 11.64
N ARG A 394 -3.47 2.03 12.26
CA ARG A 394 -3.84 1.72 13.65
C ARG A 394 -2.73 1.89 14.65
N SER A 395 -1.49 2.00 14.19
CA SER A 395 -0.33 2.22 15.05
C SER A 395 0.65 3.21 14.41
N LEU A 396 1.74 3.57 15.10
CA LEU A 396 2.70 4.56 14.64
C LEU A 396 4.12 4.00 14.52
N LEU A 397 4.41 2.87 15.17
CA LEU A 397 5.72 2.20 15.13
C LEU A 397 5.59 0.78 14.59
N MET A 398 4.56 0.04 15.00
CA MET A 398 4.44 -1.38 14.64
C MET A 398 3.83 -1.56 13.24
N PHE A 399 2.70 -0.91 12.94
CA PHE A 399 2.02 -0.91 11.63
C PHE A 399 1.65 0.53 11.26
N PRO A 400 2.64 1.39 10.98
CA PRO A 400 2.39 2.80 10.80
C PRO A 400 1.64 3.10 9.50
N ASP A 401 0.98 4.26 9.52
CA ASP A 401 0.37 4.85 8.34
C ASP A 401 1.42 5.07 7.25
N PRO A 402 1.18 4.62 6.01
CA PRO A 402 2.10 4.84 4.89
C PRO A 402 2.21 6.31 4.43
N GLN A 403 1.52 7.24 5.06
CA GLN A 403 1.68 8.69 4.82
C GLN A 403 3.03 9.20 5.36
N VAL A 404 4.07 8.70 4.77
CA VAL A 404 5.44 9.03 5.10
C VAL A 404 6.05 9.80 3.95
N ILE A 405 7.10 10.55 4.23
CA ILE A 405 7.80 11.35 3.25
C ILE A 405 9.03 10.59 2.77
N ASN A 406 10.18 10.82 3.38
CA ASN A 406 11.43 10.19 2.95
C ASN A 406 11.96 9.20 3.97
N ARG A 407 11.61 9.35 5.24
CA ARG A 407 12.05 8.47 6.32
C ARG A 407 10.87 7.74 6.92
N PHE A 408 10.75 6.49 6.53
CA PHE A 408 9.73 5.58 7.02
C PHE A 408 10.35 4.31 7.53
N TYR A 409 10.02 3.95 8.74
CA TYR A 409 10.44 2.70 9.34
C TYR A 409 9.30 2.12 10.18
N SER A 410 9.22 0.82 10.21
CA SER A 410 8.21 0.09 10.98
C SER A 410 8.79 -1.18 11.59
N MET A 411 8.22 -1.61 12.70
CA MET A 411 8.57 -2.89 13.33
C MET A 411 8.14 -4.05 12.43
N VAL A 412 6.93 -3.99 11.90
CA VAL A 412 6.43 -4.91 10.88
C VAL A 412 6.34 -4.15 9.57
N HIS A 413 7.34 -4.35 8.73
CA HIS A 413 7.51 -3.58 7.49
C HIS A 413 6.49 -3.97 6.42
N ASP A 414 6.19 -5.23 6.36
CA ASP A 414 5.24 -5.82 5.43
C ASP A 414 4.53 -6.99 6.12
N ILE A 415 3.33 -7.32 5.69
CA ILE A 415 2.52 -8.36 6.32
C ILE A 415 3.10 -9.75 6.22
N SER A 416 4.07 -9.99 5.34
CA SER A 416 4.83 -11.24 5.33
C SER A 416 5.74 -11.38 6.56
N ASN A 417 6.08 -10.26 7.22
CA ASN A 417 7.00 -10.22 8.36
C ASN A 417 8.28 -10.99 8.07
N MET A 418 8.97 -10.64 6.97
CA MET A 418 10.18 -11.33 6.49
C MET A 418 9.97 -12.82 6.13
N GLY A 419 8.74 -13.18 5.78
CA GLY A 419 8.36 -14.56 5.52
C GLY A 419 7.87 -15.33 6.74
N TYR A 420 8.09 -14.85 7.97
CA TYR A 420 7.63 -15.53 9.18
C TYR A 420 6.12 -15.43 9.43
N GLY A 421 5.42 -14.52 8.69
CA GLY A 421 4.03 -14.20 8.94
C GLY A 421 3.80 -13.42 10.23
N VAL A 422 2.60 -12.91 10.41
CA VAL A 422 2.25 -12.14 11.60
C VAL A 422 0.78 -12.31 11.99
N SER A 423 0.53 -12.37 13.28
CA SER A 423 -0.80 -12.22 13.89
C SER A 423 -0.76 -11.01 14.80
N ALA A 424 -1.74 -10.11 14.65
CA ALA A 424 -1.82 -8.90 15.46
C ALA A 424 -3.24 -8.58 15.89
N GLY A 425 -3.36 -7.98 17.08
CA GLY A 425 -4.60 -7.46 17.62
C GLY A 425 -4.46 -5.98 17.93
N PHE A 426 -5.49 -5.20 17.60
CA PHE A 426 -5.53 -3.74 17.77
C PHE A 426 -6.77 -3.35 18.55
N MET A 427 -6.62 -2.36 19.42
CA MET A 427 -7.71 -1.69 20.11
C MET A 427 -7.52 -0.19 19.99
N ASN A 428 -8.56 0.54 19.61
CA ASN A 428 -8.53 2.00 19.54
C ASN A 428 -9.78 2.59 20.17
N VAL A 429 -9.60 3.71 20.83
CA VAL A 429 -10.67 4.56 21.35
C VAL A 429 -10.46 5.95 20.78
N SER A 430 -11.48 6.49 20.14
CA SER A 430 -11.47 7.84 19.57
C SER A 430 -12.59 8.67 20.17
N LYS A 431 -12.31 9.92 20.48
CA LYS A 431 -13.25 10.88 21.06
C LYS A 431 -13.14 12.22 20.36
N SER A 432 -14.27 12.77 19.96
CA SER A 432 -14.39 14.18 19.59
C SER A 432 -14.41 15.03 20.85
N LEU A 433 -13.34 15.77 21.08
CA LEU A 433 -13.21 16.68 22.23
C LEU A 433 -13.95 17.99 21.97
N ILE A 434 -13.86 18.49 20.74
CA ILE A 434 -14.62 19.62 20.23
C ILE A 434 -15.23 19.18 18.90
N PRO A 435 -16.57 19.07 18.78
CA PRO A 435 -17.22 18.59 17.59
C PRO A 435 -16.73 19.28 16.31
N ASN A 436 -16.33 18.48 15.31
CA ASN A 436 -15.77 18.92 14.03
C ASN A 436 -14.44 19.68 14.08
N ARG A 437 -13.91 19.98 15.27
CA ARG A 437 -12.64 20.73 15.42
C ARG A 437 -11.52 19.93 16.05
N MET A 438 -11.77 19.24 17.15
CA MET A 438 -10.72 18.55 17.87
C MET A 438 -11.12 17.11 18.19
N HIS A 439 -10.27 16.17 17.86
CA HIS A 439 -10.44 14.78 18.27
C HIS A 439 -9.12 14.19 18.77
N ALA A 440 -9.24 13.24 19.67
CA ALA A 440 -8.14 12.45 20.19
C ALA A 440 -8.43 10.96 19.95
N LYS A 441 -7.39 10.21 19.61
CA LYS A 441 -7.42 8.74 19.47
C LYS A 441 -6.29 8.16 20.29
N MET A 442 -6.61 7.16 21.11
CA MET A 442 -5.65 6.32 21.81
C MET A 442 -5.72 4.92 21.22
N GLY A 443 -4.57 4.30 21.02
CA GLY A 443 -4.46 2.97 20.46
C GLY A 443 -3.50 2.09 21.24
N ALA A 444 -3.73 0.79 21.16
CA ALA A 444 -2.83 -0.26 21.59
C ALA A 444 -2.82 -1.37 20.56
N VAL A 445 -1.66 -1.98 20.35
CA VAL A 445 -1.46 -3.13 19.48
C VAL A 445 -0.48 -4.11 20.11
N ALA A 446 -0.69 -5.40 19.86
CA ALA A 446 0.27 -6.45 20.14
C ALA A 446 0.36 -7.39 18.94
N ALA A 447 1.55 -7.89 18.66
CA ALA A 447 1.80 -8.76 17.52
C ALA A 447 2.75 -9.90 17.87
N ILE A 448 2.48 -11.04 17.22
CA ILE A 448 3.33 -12.22 17.25
C ILE A 448 3.71 -12.60 15.81
N SER A 449 4.89 -13.09 15.64
CA SER A 449 5.33 -13.80 14.44
C SER A 449 4.75 -15.22 14.45
N ASN A 450 4.22 -15.69 13.33
CA ASN A 450 3.61 -17.02 13.26
C ASN A 450 4.66 -18.14 13.29
N TYR A 451 5.88 -17.83 12.85
CA TYR A 451 7.06 -18.67 13.07
C TYR A 451 8.14 -17.87 13.80
N ALA A 452 8.79 -18.49 14.75
CA ALA A 452 9.89 -17.87 15.48
C ALA A 452 11.18 -17.90 14.64
N PRO A 453 11.95 -16.82 14.60
CA PRO A 453 13.26 -16.82 13.98
C PRO A 453 14.22 -17.68 14.82
N ARG A 454 15.27 -18.18 14.17
CA ARG A 454 16.29 -18.97 14.86
C ARG A 454 16.95 -18.14 15.98
N GLN A 455 16.99 -18.70 17.18
CA GLN A 455 17.52 -18.07 18.41
C GLN A 455 16.72 -16.85 18.90
N GLY A 456 15.46 -16.73 18.49
CA GLY A 456 14.52 -15.74 19.01
C GLY A 456 13.19 -16.37 19.37
N GLY A 457 12.31 -15.58 19.96
CA GLY A 457 10.93 -15.98 20.24
C GLY A 457 9.96 -15.52 19.16
N SER A 458 8.67 -15.74 19.37
CA SER A 458 7.62 -15.33 18.46
C SER A 458 6.99 -13.98 18.80
N PHE A 459 7.15 -13.47 20.01
CA PHE A 459 6.55 -12.19 20.40
C PHE A 459 7.29 -11.02 19.74
N ILE A 460 6.64 -10.34 18.79
CA ILE A 460 7.19 -9.14 18.13
C ILE A 460 7.21 -7.98 19.11
N GLY A 461 6.11 -7.77 19.84
CA GLY A 461 6.03 -6.71 20.82
C GLY A 461 4.63 -6.14 20.97
N SER A 462 4.57 -5.02 21.68
CA SER A 462 3.35 -4.24 21.85
C SER A 462 3.63 -2.74 21.73
N GLU A 463 2.62 -1.97 21.37
CA GLU A 463 2.70 -0.51 21.22
C GLU A 463 1.49 0.14 21.87
N VAL A 464 1.71 1.30 22.46
CA VAL A 464 0.65 2.25 22.79
C VAL A 464 0.89 3.56 22.03
N ASN A 465 -0.19 4.19 21.57
CA ASN A 465 -0.12 5.42 20.82
C ASN A 465 -1.25 6.40 21.16
N LEU A 466 -0.98 7.66 20.87
CA LEU A 466 -1.90 8.77 21.01
C LEU A 466 -1.83 9.64 19.78
N GLU A 467 -2.97 10.04 19.25
CA GLU A 467 -3.10 11.05 18.21
C GLU A 467 -4.08 12.13 18.68
N ILE A 468 -3.72 13.40 18.48
CA ILE A 468 -4.59 14.56 18.70
C ILE A 468 -4.56 15.38 17.43
N LYS A 469 -5.73 15.68 16.87
CA LYS A 469 -5.86 16.50 15.66
C LYS A 469 -6.79 17.66 15.92
N TYR A 470 -6.38 18.83 15.44
CA TYR A 470 -7.15 20.05 15.52
C TYR A 470 -7.33 20.66 14.12
N ASN A 471 -8.58 20.83 13.71
CA ASN A 471 -8.94 21.44 12.43
C ASN A 471 -8.97 22.95 12.59
N LEU A 472 -7.99 23.64 12.03
CA LEU A 472 -7.94 25.10 11.94
C LEU A 472 -9.01 25.62 10.98
N GLY A 473 -9.34 24.83 9.96
CA GLY A 473 -10.38 25.06 8.97
C GLY A 473 -10.88 23.72 8.45
N VAL A 474 -11.77 23.75 7.47
CA VAL A 474 -12.38 22.51 6.92
C VAL A 474 -11.31 21.56 6.35
N PHE A 475 -10.24 22.11 5.78
CA PHE A 475 -9.21 21.36 5.06
C PHE A 475 -7.79 21.56 5.61
N LEU A 476 -7.65 22.29 6.72
CA LEU A 476 -6.37 22.58 7.35
C LEU A 476 -6.34 22.00 8.75
N THR A 477 -5.44 21.04 8.98
CA THR A 477 -5.36 20.28 10.23
C THR A 477 -3.94 20.33 10.80
N VAL A 478 -3.83 20.63 12.08
CA VAL A 478 -2.62 20.45 12.89
C VAL A 478 -2.78 19.19 13.72
N GLY A 479 -1.73 18.39 13.82
CA GLY A 479 -1.74 17.15 14.58
C GLY A 479 -0.52 16.98 15.46
N TYR A 480 -0.73 16.30 16.58
CA TYR A 480 0.31 15.69 17.38
C TYR A 480 0.05 14.19 17.45
N SER A 481 1.09 13.39 17.28
CA SER A 481 1.03 11.94 17.46
C SER A 481 2.26 11.48 18.23
N GLY A 482 2.08 10.49 19.09
CA GLY A 482 3.18 9.90 19.84
C GLY A 482 2.95 8.42 20.09
N ALA A 483 4.03 7.63 20.09
CA ALA A 483 4.00 6.21 20.36
C ALA A 483 5.24 5.74 21.11
N TYR A 484 5.04 4.68 21.88
CA TYR A 484 6.08 3.90 22.53
C TYR A 484 5.79 2.43 22.31
N ALA A 485 6.82 1.66 21.93
CA ALA A 485 6.69 0.22 21.76
C ALA A 485 7.66 -0.54 22.67
N TRP A 486 7.19 -1.67 23.17
CA TRP A 486 7.98 -2.67 23.89
C TRP A 486 8.34 -3.80 22.95
N LEU A 487 9.64 -4.02 22.75
CA LEU A 487 10.14 -5.08 21.87
C LEU A 487 10.01 -6.45 22.56
N GLY A 488 9.52 -7.42 21.81
CA GLY A 488 9.44 -8.81 22.20
C GLY A 488 10.73 -9.61 21.93
N ASP A 489 10.69 -10.89 22.25
CA ASP A 489 11.79 -11.85 22.09
C ASP A 489 12.10 -12.21 20.62
N PHE A 490 11.22 -11.83 19.69
CA PHE A 490 11.49 -11.88 18.24
C PHE A 490 12.79 -11.13 17.89
N TYR A 491 13.07 -10.03 18.60
CA TYR A 491 14.25 -9.19 18.36
C TYR A 491 15.52 -9.69 19.06
N ASP A 492 15.48 -10.80 19.77
CA ASP A 492 16.68 -11.45 20.31
C ASP A 492 17.46 -12.22 19.24
N ALA A 493 16.79 -12.54 18.12
CA ALA A 493 17.37 -13.30 17.02
C ALA A 493 18.42 -12.48 16.25
N PRO A 494 19.65 -12.99 16.06
CA PRO A 494 20.73 -12.30 15.36
C PRO A 494 20.39 -11.97 13.89
N ASN A 495 19.63 -12.82 13.22
CA ASN A 495 19.22 -12.60 11.83
C ASN A 495 18.11 -11.54 11.69
N ILE A 496 17.51 -11.11 12.79
CA ILE A 496 16.51 -10.04 12.81
C ILE A 496 17.19 -8.68 13.06
N THR A 497 18.08 -8.58 14.01
CA THR A 497 18.68 -7.32 14.46
C THR A 497 20.12 -7.09 14.01
N ASN A 498 20.80 -8.13 13.57
CA ASN A 498 22.26 -8.17 13.31
C ASN A 498 23.13 -7.84 14.53
N GLN A 499 22.59 -7.84 15.74
CA GLN A 499 23.30 -7.42 16.97
C GLN A 499 23.39 -8.52 18.02
N GLY A 500 22.64 -9.60 17.84
CA GLY A 500 22.60 -10.70 18.81
C GLY A 500 22.00 -10.36 20.18
N SER A 501 21.46 -9.15 20.34
CA SER A 501 20.80 -8.67 21.55
C SER A 501 19.62 -7.77 21.19
N ARG A 502 18.59 -7.78 22.03
CA ARG A 502 17.40 -6.94 21.84
C ARG A 502 17.77 -5.47 21.89
N PRO A 503 17.38 -4.67 20.88
CA PRO A 503 17.58 -3.23 20.88
C PRO A 503 16.78 -2.53 22.00
N MET A 504 17.06 -1.24 22.22
CA MET A 504 16.24 -0.42 23.10
C MET A 504 14.83 -0.26 22.52
N ASN A 505 13.85 -0.13 23.40
CA ASN A 505 12.47 0.13 22.99
C ASN A 505 12.36 1.43 22.19
N PRO A 506 11.69 1.40 21.01
CA PRO A 506 11.53 2.59 20.18
C PRO A 506 10.41 3.50 20.68
N PHE A 507 10.59 4.80 20.50
CA PHE A 507 9.55 5.79 20.60
C PHE A 507 9.61 6.80 19.46
N THR A 508 8.48 7.43 19.19
CA THR A 508 8.37 8.48 18.18
C THR A 508 7.30 9.49 18.54
N HIS A 509 7.55 10.75 18.18
CA HIS A 509 6.60 11.85 18.28
C HIS A 509 6.58 12.62 16.98
N PHE A 510 5.40 13.05 16.55
CA PHE A 510 5.21 13.82 15.33
C PHE A 510 4.40 15.07 15.60
N LEU A 511 4.86 16.19 15.06
CA LEU A 511 4.03 17.37 14.83
C LEU A 511 3.72 17.43 13.35
N THR A 512 2.45 17.55 12.99
CA THR A 512 2.01 17.51 11.60
C THR A 512 1.16 18.73 11.24
N LEU A 513 1.29 19.18 10.01
CA LEU A 513 0.39 20.13 9.38
C LEU A 513 -0.04 19.52 8.05
N SER A 514 -1.33 19.35 7.84
CA SER A 514 -1.88 18.86 6.58
C SER A 514 -2.90 19.86 6.03
N TRP A 515 -2.81 20.13 4.73
CA TRP A 515 -3.69 21.05 4.04
C TRP A 515 -4.13 20.47 2.70
N LEU A 516 -5.43 20.35 2.52
CA LEU A 516 -6.04 20.00 1.24
C LEU A 516 -6.55 21.28 0.57
N MET A 517 -6.09 21.54 -0.65
CA MET A 517 -6.36 22.72 -1.44
C MET A 517 -7.21 22.35 -2.67
N PHE A 518 -8.16 23.19 -3.05
CA PHE A 518 -9.04 23.03 -4.22
C PHE A 518 -8.99 24.23 -5.12
#